data_9c3722aa68d9c74bb9db0b20993b20d9
#
_entry.id   9c3722aa68d9c74bb9db0b20993b20d9
#
_cell.length_a   1.000
_cell.length_b   1.000
_cell.length_c   1.000
_cell.angle_alpha   90.00
_cell.angle_beta   90.00
_cell.angle_gamma   90.00
#
_symmetry.space_group_name_H-M   'P 1'
#
loop_
_entity.id
_entity.type
_entity.pdbx_description
1 polymer ?
#
loop_
_entity_poly.entity_id
_entity_poly.type
_entity_poly.pdbx_seq_one_letter_code
_entity_poly.pdbx_strand_id
1 'polypeptide(L)'
;MTDAVIVGAGPYGLSIAAHLAAQGVAYRIFGNPMSAWANQMPRGMHLKSEGFASSLSDPEDRFTLAYYCRQEGLTYKDTAWPVPLEIFVAYGLAFQKKYVPHLENKTVVSVQQSPLGFELHLHNGERLHARRIVVAVGITHFAHIPSTLSALRKEFVSHSCAHSNLESFRGRDVAIVGAGASALDLAALLHEAGASVQVIARRSVIRFHDPPQPRSVADRIFRPTTGIGPGKQLYFYANAPWLFRWLPERVRLDRVRKTLGPAPGWFIRDRVLGNVPLHLGLDIAAAHIQNGRAHLEVIDDAGGRKTFEFDHIIAATGYRVDLQRLGFLDREMRGKIRVTDQSPALSSNFESSVSGLYFVGVSAANTFGPLMRFACGARFTARRLSKHLAGPALDRLVLRGKEASLQALEKI
;
A
#
# COMPACT_ATOMS: atom_id res chain seq x y z
N MET A 1 -1.62 10.49 -28.42
CA MET A 1 -0.68 10.40 -27.26
C MET A 1 -1.39 10.95 -26.03
N THR A 2 -1.35 10.26 -24.91
CA THR A 2 -2.01 10.63 -23.64
C THR A 2 -1.06 11.48 -22.79
N ASP A 3 -1.56 12.52 -22.09
CA ASP A 3 -0.71 13.36 -21.26
C ASP A 3 -0.17 12.61 -20.04
N ALA A 4 -1.02 11.80 -19.39
CA ALA A 4 -0.64 11.00 -18.23
C ALA A 4 -1.30 9.61 -18.24
N VAL A 5 -0.55 8.60 -17.86
CA VAL A 5 -1.09 7.27 -17.59
C VAL A 5 -0.85 6.93 -16.12
N ILE A 6 -1.90 6.48 -15.44
CA ILE A 6 -1.85 6.00 -14.05
C ILE A 6 -1.88 4.48 -14.08
N VAL A 7 -0.85 3.85 -13.49
CA VAL A 7 -0.76 2.39 -13.34
C VAL A 7 -1.12 2.03 -11.90
N GLY A 8 -2.31 1.46 -11.71
CA GLY A 8 -2.85 1.09 -10.41
C GLY A 8 -4.10 1.89 -10.02
N ALA A 9 -5.15 1.18 -9.62
CA ALA A 9 -6.48 1.69 -9.33
C ALA A 9 -6.88 1.54 -7.85
N GLY A 10 -5.92 1.64 -6.94
CA GLY A 10 -6.12 1.75 -5.51
C GLY A 10 -6.38 3.20 -5.05
N PRO A 11 -6.43 3.45 -3.73
CA PRO A 11 -6.75 4.76 -3.17
C PRO A 11 -5.92 5.93 -3.75
N TYR A 12 -4.63 5.72 -3.99
CA TYR A 12 -3.76 6.75 -4.60
C TYR A 12 -4.11 7.00 -6.06
N GLY A 13 -4.21 5.94 -6.88
CA GLY A 13 -4.51 6.08 -8.31
C GLY A 13 -5.88 6.71 -8.55
N LEU A 14 -6.91 6.25 -7.85
CA LEU A 14 -8.27 6.80 -7.94
C LEU A 14 -8.34 8.27 -7.51
N SER A 15 -7.68 8.63 -6.40
CA SER A 15 -7.66 10.02 -5.94
C SER A 15 -6.93 10.93 -6.95
N ILE A 16 -5.76 10.50 -7.49
CA ILE A 16 -5.03 11.27 -8.50
C ILE A 16 -5.87 11.45 -9.76
N ALA A 17 -6.52 10.39 -10.23
CA ALA A 17 -7.39 10.44 -11.42
C ALA A 17 -8.53 11.44 -11.25
N ALA A 18 -9.22 11.43 -10.10
CA ALA A 18 -10.29 12.37 -9.78
C ALA A 18 -9.81 13.84 -9.84
N HIS A 19 -8.62 14.11 -9.27
CA HIS A 19 -8.05 15.45 -9.29
C HIS A 19 -7.54 15.88 -10.70
N LEU A 20 -7.00 14.94 -11.50
CA LEU A 20 -6.62 15.25 -12.90
C LEU A 20 -7.83 15.57 -13.76
N ALA A 21 -8.92 14.80 -13.59
CA ALA A 21 -10.20 15.08 -14.29
C ALA A 21 -10.70 16.49 -14.00
N ALA A 22 -10.72 16.90 -12.73
CA ALA A 22 -11.17 18.23 -12.33
C ALA A 22 -10.27 19.36 -12.87
N GLN A 23 -9.03 19.08 -13.20
CA GLN A 23 -8.09 20.04 -13.78
C GLN A 23 -8.02 19.99 -15.31
N GLY A 24 -8.87 19.16 -15.95
CA GLY A 24 -8.91 19.04 -17.41
C GLY A 24 -7.65 18.43 -18.04
N VAL A 25 -6.89 17.66 -17.26
CA VAL A 25 -5.72 16.93 -17.78
C VAL A 25 -6.18 15.63 -18.43
N ALA A 26 -5.77 15.39 -19.67
CA ALA A 26 -6.06 14.14 -20.37
C ALA A 26 -5.26 12.97 -19.73
N TYR A 27 -5.96 11.97 -19.21
CA TYR A 27 -5.33 10.80 -18.62
C TYR A 27 -6.03 9.49 -18.98
N ARG A 28 -5.31 8.40 -18.86
CA ARG A 28 -5.87 7.04 -18.78
C ARG A 28 -5.43 6.40 -17.46
N ILE A 29 -6.26 5.56 -16.88
CA ILE A 29 -5.94 4.82 -15.65
C ILE A 29 -6.21 3.34 -15.87
N PHE A 30 -5.24 2.50 -15.49
CA PHE A 30 -5.28 1.06 -15.67
C PHE A 30 -5.17 0.32 -14.35
N GLY A 31 -5.96 -0.74 -14.20
CA GLY A 31 -5.93 -1.65 -13.08
C GLY A 31 -7.34 -2.05 -12.63
N ASN A 32 -7.44 -3.11 -11.84
CA ASN A 32 -8.68 -3.49 -11.21
C ASN A 32 -8.92 -2.63 -9.96
N PRO A 33 -10.03 -1.88 -9.87
CA PRO A 33 -10.28 -0.94 -8.79
C PRO A 33 -10.31 -1.65 -7.43
N MET A 34 -9.60 -1.07 -6.46
CA MET A 34 -9.48 -1.55 -5.08
C MET A 34 -8.98 -3.01 -4.92
N SER A 35 -8.41 -3.62 -5.96
CA SER A 35 -8.09 -5.06 -5.99
C SER A 35 -7.17 -5.54 -4.86
N ALA A 36 -6.19 -4.74 -4.45
CA ALA A 36 -5.33 -5.10 -3.32
C ALA A 36 -6.10 -5.24 -2.01
N TRP A 37 -7.14 -4.45 -1.82
CA TRP A 37 -8.03 -4.51 -0.65
C TRP A 37 -9.07 -5.63 -0.78
N ALA A 38 -9.67 -5.79 -1.95
CA ALA A 38 -10.71 -6.78 -2.18
C ALA A 38 -10.19 -8.23 -2.26
N ASN A 39 -8.98 -8.42 -2.83
CA ASN A 39 -8.49 -9.75 -3.22
C ASN A 39 -7.23 -10.21 -2.47
N GLN A 40 -6.54 -9.31 -1.74
CA GLN A 40 -5.25 -9.60 -1.12
C GLN A 40 -5.22 -9.30 0.38
N MET A 41 -6.36 -8.83 0.92
CA MET A 41 -6.58 -8.73 2.36
C MET A 41 -7.62 -9.76 2.78
N PRO A 42 -7.50 -10.37 3.97
CA PRO A 42 -8.42 -11.40 4.42
C PRO A 42 -9.81 -10.81 4.69
N ARG A 43 -10.85 -11.50 4.25
CA ARG A 43 -12.24 -11.15 4.55
C ARG A 43 -12.47 -11.12 6.06
N GLY A 44 -13.27 -10.18 6.53
CA GLY A 44 -13.49 -9.95 7.96
C GLY A 44 -12.38 -9.15 8.64
N MET A 45 -11.35 -8.71 7.90
CA MET A 45 -10.34 -7.77 8.42
C MET A 45 -10.95 -6.39 8.65
N HIS A 46 -10.40 -5.67 9.61
CA HIS A 46 -10.72 -4.27 9.85
C HIS A 46 -9.49 -3.37 9.59
N LEU A 47 -9.74 -2.18 9.07
CA LEU A 47 -8.68 -1.19 8.92
C LEU A 47 -8.20 -0.70 10.29
N LYS A 48 -6.91 -0.45 10.40
CA LYS A 48 -6.32 0.16 11.60
C LYS A 48 -6.50 1.68 11.64
N SER A 49 -6.74 2.28 10.48
CA SER A 49 -7.01 3.71 10.37
C SER A 49 -8.39 4.03 10.93
N GLU A 50 -8.49 5.15 11.65
CA GLU A 50 -9.76 5.68 12.11
C GLU A 50 -10.67 6.05 10.93
N GLY A 51 -11.99 6.10 11.14
CA GLY A 51 -12.96 6.37 10.08
C GLY A 51 -12.67 7.67 9.33
N PHE A 52 -12.38 8.77 10.05
CA PHE A 52 -12.04 10.07 9.43
C PHE A 52 -10.77 10.04 8.56
N ALA A 53 -9.88 9.09 8.79
CA ALA A 53 -8.62 8.91 8.08
C ALA A 53 -8.68 7.87 6.95
N SER A 54 -9.86 7.32 6.68
CA SER A 54 -10.05 6.25 5.69
C SER A 54 -10.75 6.71 4.42
N SER A 55 -10.76 8.01 4.14
CA SER A 55 -11.34 8.57 2.92
C SER A 55 -10.33 8.67 1.79
N LEU A 56 -10.77 8.39 0.56
CA LEU A 56 -10.11 8.79 -0.67
C LEU A 56 -10.25 10.31 -0.85
N SER A 57 -9.49 10.91 -1.75
CA SER A 57 -9.52 12.35 -1.97
C SER A 57 -10.16 12.69 -3.31
N ASP A 58 -11.31 13.35 -3.27
CA ASP A 58 -11.88 14.06 -4.41
C ASP A 58 -11.52 15.56 -4.37
N PRO A 59 -11.69 16.29 -5.49
CA PRO A 59 -11.30 17.70 -5.57
C PRO A 59 -11.98 18.62 -4.55
N GLU A 60 -13.21 18.29 -4.15
CA GLU A 60 -14.06 19.09 -3.27
C GLU A 60 -14.11 18.58 -1.82
N ASP A 61 -13.43 17.45 -1.53
CA ASP A 61 -13.47 16.74 -0.25
C ASP A 61 -14.89 16.37 0.23
N ARG A 62 -15.81 16.10 -0.68
CA ARG A 62 -17.22 15.83 -0.35
C ARG A 62 -17.55 14.36 -0.25
N PHE A 63 -16.93 13.50 -1.08
CA PHE A 63 -17.23 12.08 -1.09
C PHE A 63 -16.36 11.31 -0.10
N THR A 64 -16.53 11.62 1.17
CA THR A 64 -15.82 10.95 2.27
C THR A 64 -16.44 9.60 2.61
N LEU A 65 -15.72 8.75 3.36
CA LEU A 65 -16.27 7.51 3.91
C LEU A 65 -17.49 7.77 4.77
N ALA A 66 -17.50 8.85 5.58
CA ALA A 66 -18.64 9.28 6.37
C ALA A 66 -19.87 9.61 5.50
N TYR A 67 -19.65 10.34 4.40
CA TYR A 67 -20.71 10.64 3.45
C TYR A 67 -21.28 9.37 2.84
N TYR A 68 -20.42 8.46 2.35
CA TYR A 68 -20.82 7.19 1.76
C TYR A 68 -21.65 6.34 2.73
N CYS A 69 -21.14 6.12 3.96
CA CYS A 69 -21.86 5.34 4.96
C CYS A 69 -23.24 5.94 5.27
N ARG A 70 -23.35 7.27 5.33
CA ARG A 70 -24.65 7.94 5.53
C ARG A 70 -25.63 7.68 4.37
N GLN A 71 -25.15 7.74 3.12
CA GLN A 71 -25.98 7.49 1.95
C GLN A 71 -26.49 6.05 1.88
N GLU A 72 -25.64 5.09 2.28
CA GLU A 72 -25.95 3.66 2.27
C GLU A 72 -26.64 3.16 3.57
N GLY A 73 -26.93 4.06 4.53
CA GLY A 73 -27.51 3.66 5.82
C GLY A 73 -26.60 2.82 6.70
N LEU A 74 -25.26 2.88 6.49
CA LEU A 74 -24.29 2.09 7.22
C LEU A 74 -23.80 2.81 8.49
N THR A 75 -23.43 2.02 9.50
CA THR A 75 -22.81 2.55 10.71
C THR A 75 -21.49 3.23 10.37
N TYR A 76 -21.26 4.40 10.97
CA TYR A 76 -20.00 5.14 10.86
C TYR A 76 -19.69 5.89 12.16
N LYS A 77 -18.42 5.91 12.53
CA LYS A 77 -17.85 6.78 13.56
C LYS A 77 -16.49 7.31 13.12
N ASP A 78 -16.19 8.54 13.46
CA ASP A 78 -14.89 9.15 13.13
C ASP A 78 -13.73 8.44 13.84
N THR A 79 -13.94 8.01 15.08
CA THR A 79 -12.92 7.38 15.94
C THR A 79 -13.50 6.20 16.71
N ALA A 80 -12.61 5.34 17.22
CA ALA A 80 -12.96 4.15 18.01
C ALA A 80 -13.93 3.18 17.29
N TRP A 81 -13.87 3.17 15.96
CA TRP A 81 -14.64 2.28 15.12
C TRP A 81 -13.72 1.70 14.04
N PRO A 82 -13.25 0.46 14.22
CA PRO A 82 -12.46 -0.22 13.22
C PRO A 82 -13.27 -0.36 11.93
N VAL A 83 -12.84 0.28 10.86
CA VAL A 83 -13.56 0.28 9.58
C VAL A 83 -13.53 -1.12 8.97
N PRO A 84 -14.69 -1.78 8.74
CA PRO A 84 -14.71 -3.07 8.06
C PRO A 84 -14.11 -2.97 6.65
N LEU A 85 -13.32 -3.97 6.26
CA LEU A 85 -12.69 -4.03 4.94
C LEU A 85 -13.73 -3.92 3.82
N GLU A 86 -14.82 -4.62 3.96
CA GLU A 86 -15.90 -4.68 2.98
C GLU A 86 -16.53 -3.30 2.73
N ILE A 87 -16.73 -2.51 3.78
CA ILE A 87 -17.23 -1.13 3.68
C ILE A 87 -16.21 -0.24 2.97
N PHE A 88 -14.91 -0.38 3.32
CA PHE A 88 -13.87 0.41 2.65
C PHE A 88 -13.73 0.07 1.15
N VAL A 89 -13.84 -1.21 0.79
CA VAL A 89 -13.83 -1.66 -0.61
C VAL A 89 -15.05 -1.13 -1.35
N ALA A 90 -16.25 -1.29 -0.81
CA ALA A 90 -17.50 -0.80 -1.41
C ALA A 90 -17.47 0.73 -1.61
N TYR A 91 -17.00 1.47 -0.60
CA TYR A 91 -16.77 2.91 -0.70
C TYR A 91 -15.79 3.27 -1.84
N GLY A 92 -14.66 2.56 -1.93
CA GLY A 92 -13.68 2.80 -3.00
C GLY A 92 -14.22 2.51 -4.40
N LEU A 93 -15.06 1.48 -4.56
CA LEU A 93 -15.76 1.17 -5.81
C LEU A 93 -16.82 2.23 -6.16
N ALA A 94 -17.57 2.73 -5.17
CA ALA A 94 -18.50 3.83 -5.34
C ALA A 94 -17.78 5.14 -5.74
N PHE A 95 -16.63 5.42 -5.11
CA PHE A 95 -15.74 6.53 -5.49
C PHE A 95 -15.30 6.41 -6.95
N GLN A 96 -14.84 5.21 -7.37
CA GLN A 96 -14.41 4.96 -8.75
C GLN A 96 -15.52 5.23 -9.75
N LYS A 97 -16.73 4.69 -9.50
CA LYS A 97 -17.89 4.91 -10.38
C LYS A 97 -18.22 6.38 -10.55
N LYS A 98 -18.13 7.16 -9.47
CA LYS A 98 -18.50 8.57 -9.47
C LYS A 98 -17.43 9.48 -10.10
N TYR A 99 -16.17 9.32 -9.75
CA TYR A 99 -15.10 10.24 -10.13
C TYR A 99 -14.16 9.74 -11.20
N VAL A 100 -14.11 8.43 -11.45
CA VAL A 100 -13.21 7.79 -12.39
C VAL A 100 -13.96 6.76 -13.27
N PRO A 101 -15.09 7.16 -13.90
CA PRO A 101 -15.95 6.21 -14.63
C PRO A 101 -15.24 5.57 -15.83
N HIS A 102 -14.24 6.23 -16.39
CA HIS A 102 -13.46 5.76 -17.54
C HIS A 102 -12.23 4.91 -17.17
N LEU A 103 -12.18 4.38 -15.93
CA LEU A 103 -11.14 3.44 -15.54
C LEU A 103 -11.17 2.19 -16.41
N GLU A 104 -10.01 1.78 -16.89
CA GLU A 104 -9.87 0.58 -17.71
C GLU A 104 -9.34 -0.59 -16.86
N ASN A 105 -10.16 -1.62 -16.70
CA ASN A 105 -9.76 -2.85 -16.01
C ASN A 105 -8.81 -3.68 -16.88
N LYS A 106 -7.63 -3.14 -17.16
CA LYS A 106 -6.57 -3.75 -17.94
C LYS A 106 -5.26 -3.72 -17.15
N THR A 107 -4.40 -4.71 -17.35
CA THR A 107 -3.09 -4.79 -16.70
C THR A 107 -2.01 -4.23 -17.62
N VAL A 108 -1.21 -3.31 -17.13
CA VAL A 108 0.01 -2.87 -17.80
C VAL A 108 1.10 -3.92 -17.56
N VAL A 109 1.60 -4.53 -18.63
CA VAL A 109 2.61 -5.61 -18.58
C VAL A 109 4.02 -5.12 -18.90
N SER A 110 4.14 -3.98 -19.62
CA SER A 110 5.43 -3.37 -19.91
C SER A 110 5.32 -1.86 -20.03
N VAL A 111 6.33 -1.16 -19.53
CA VAL A 111 6.55 0.28 -19.71
C VAL A 111 8.00 0.48 -20.12
N GLN A 112 8.21 1.11 -21.27
CA GLN A 112 9.52 1.40 -21.85
C GLN A 112 9.66 2.89 -22.14
N GLN A 113 10.89 3.41 -22.09
CA GLN A 113 11.20 4.77 -22.52
C GLN A 113 11.12 4.86 -24.05
N SER A 114 10.53 5.93 -24.57
CA SER A 114 10.48 6.24 -26.00
C SER A 114 10.90 7.70 -26.26
N PRO A 115 11.23 8.09 -27.48
CA PRO A 115 11.61 9.47 -27.81
C PRO A 115 10.54 10.53 -27.43
N LEU A 116 9.27 10.12 -27.37
CA LEU A 116 8.13 11.00 -27.07
C LEU A 116 7.61 10.84 -25.62
N GLY A 117 8.32 10.10 -24.77
CA GLY A 117 7.93 9.81 -23.39
C GLY A 117 8.01 8.32 -23.08
N PHE A 118 6.88 7.62 -23.07
CA PHE A 118 6.81 6.20 -22.72
C PHE A 118 5.90 5.44 -23.68
N GLU A 119 6.29 4.21 -23.99
CA GLU A 119 5.44 3.21 -24.62
C GLU A 119 5.00 2.19 -23.56
N LEU A 120 3.70 1.89 -23.52
CA LEU A 120 3.11 0.91 -22.64
C LEU A 120 2.48 -0.21 -23.44
N HIS A 121 2.64 -1.44 -22.93
CA HIS A 121 1.93 -2.62 -23.43
C HIS A 121 0.96 -3.10 -22.38
N LEU A 122 -0.27 -3.42 -22.80
CA LEU A 122 -1.31 -3.98 -21.96
C LEU A 122 -1.42 -5.50 -22.18
N HIS A 123 -1.97 -6.21 -21.21
CA HIS A 123 -2.11 -7.67 -21.25
C HIS A 123 -2.94 -8.19 -22.44
N ASN A 124 -3.79 -7.35 -23.01
CA ASN A 124 -4.63 -7.68 -24.18
C ASN A 124 -3.96 -7.37 -25.52
N GLY A 125 -2.67 -7.03 -25.53
CA GLY A 125 -1.90 -6.70 -26.73
C GLY A 125 -1.98 -5.24 -27.19
N GLU A 126 -2.81 -4.41 -26.55
CA GLU A 126 -2.90 -2.98 -26.83
C GLU A 126 -1.58 -2.28 -26.51
N ARG A 127 -1.13 -1.39 -27.38
CA ARG A 127 0.03 -0.51 -27.18
C ARG A 127 -0.43 0.94 -27.17
N LEU A 128 0.16 1.73 -26.31
CA LEU A 128 -0.14 3.16 -26.22
C LEU A 128 1.10 3.96 -25.83
N HIS A 129 1.06 5.26 -26.20
CA HIS A 129 2.12 6.21 -25.84
C HIS A 129 1.58 7.23 -24.83
N ALA A 130 2.43 7.56 -23.84
CA ALA A 130 2.13 8.55 -22.83
C ALA A 130 3.33 9.46 -22.60
N ARG A 131 3.09 10.75 -22.31
CA ARG A 131 4.14 11.67 -21.90
C ARG A 131 4.63 11.39 -20.48
N ARG A 132 3.72 10.97 -19.61
CA ARG A 132 3.98 10.84 -18.18
C ARG A 132 3.34 9.55 -17.64
N ILE A 133 4.03 8.89 -16.73
CA ILE A 133 3.56 7.68 -16.06
C ILE A 133 3.52 7.91 -14.56
N VAL A 134 2.40 7.60 -13.92
CA VAL A 134 2.24 7.59 -12.46
C VAL A 134 2.12 6.14 -11.98
N VAL A 135 3.14 5.66 -11.28
CA VAL A 135 3.19 4.31 -10.69
C VAL A 135 2.51 4.34 -9.32
N ALA A 136 1.26 3.83 -9.27
CA ALA A 136 0.38 3.80 -8.09
C ALA A 136 0.02 2.36 -7.68
N VAL A 137 0.95 1.41 -7.82
CA VAL A 137 0.73 -0.05 -7.73
C VAL A 137 0.59 -0.59 -6.30
N GLY A 138 0.62 0.26 -5.27
CA GLY A 138 0.42 -0.15 -3.89
C GLY A 138 1.59 -0.94 -3.30
N ILE A 139 1.29 -1.93 -2.43
CA ILE A 139 2.30 -2.65 -1.63
C ILE A 139 2.58 -4.08 -2.11
N THR A 140 1.71 -4.68 -2.87
CA THR A 140 1.70 -6.14 -3.10
C THR A 140 2.87 -6.66 -3.92
N HIS A 141 3.43 -5.83 -4.82
CA HIS A 141 4.71 -6.12 -5.49
C HIS A 141 5.89 -6.26 -4.52
N PHE A 142 5.76 -5.73 -3.31
CA PHE A 142 6.83 -5.63 -2.32
C PHE A 142 6.69 -6.64 -1.17
N ALA A 143 5.81 -7.63 -1.30
CA ALA A 143 5.65 -8.71 -0.32
C ALA A 143 6.99 -9.40 -0.05
N HIS A 144 7.39 -9.52 1.22
CA HIS A 144 8.71 -10.04 1.58
C HIS A 144 8.60 -11.38 2.31
N ILE A 145 9.11 -12.43 1.69
CA ILE A 145 9.33 -13.74 2.33
C ILE A 145 10.83 -13.86 2.62
N PRO A 146 11.24 -14.13 3.86
CA PRO A 146 12.65 -14.35 4.21
C PRO A 146 13.26 -15.49 3.39
N SER A 147 14.58 -15.41 3.12
CA SER A 147 15.30 -16.40 2.32
C SER A 147 15.19 -17.81 2.89
N THR A 148 15.20 -17.96 4.20
CA THR A 148 15.00 -19.23 4.91
C THR A 148 13.67 -19.91 4.59
N LEU A 149 12.61 -19.13 4.33
CA LEU A 149 11.29 -19.64 3.96
C LEU A 149 11.08 -19.74 2.45
N SER A 150 11.68 -18.84 1.67
CA SER A 150 11.50 -18.79 0.21
C SER A 150 12.11 -20.00 -0.52
N ALA A 151 12.93 -20.79 0.15
CA ALA A 151 13.47 -22.06 -0.35
C ALA A 151 12.42 -23.19 -0.35
N LEU A 152 11.35 -23.07 0.43
CA LEU A 152 10.25 -24.03 0.43
C LEU A 152 9.42 -23.93 -0.85
N ARG A 153 8.80 -25.06 -1.26
CA ARG A 153 7.84 -25.05 -2.36
C ARG A 153 6.58 -24.23 -2.00
N LYS A 154 5.97 -23.61 -3.00
CA LYS A 154 4.80 -22.71 -2.83
C LYS A 154 3.58 -23.37 -2.18
N GLU A 155 3.48 -24.70 -2.25
CA GLU A 155 2.42 -25.46 -1.58
C GLU A 155 2.54 -25.37 -0.05
N PHE A 156 3.74 -25.14 0.49
CA PHE A 156 4.03 -25.12 1.93
C PHE A 156 4.29 -23.72 2.49
N VAL A 157 4.53 -22.74 1.62
CA VAL A 157 4.78 -21.36 2.07
C VAL A 157 4.10 -20.34 1.18
N SER A 158 3.53 -19.32 1.78
CA SER A 158 2.94 -18.17 1.09
C SER A 158 3.15 -16.89 1.88
N HIS A 159 2.94 -15.74 1.23
CA HIS A 159 2.90 -14.46 1.93
C HIS A 159 1.46 -14.14 2.38
N SER A 160 1.32 -13.38 3.47
CA SER A 160 0.01 -12.96 4.01
C SER A 160 -0.95 -12.32 2.99
N CYS A 161 -0.44 -11.63 1.97
CA CYS A 161 -1.27 -11.04 0.91
C CYS A 161 -1.77 -12.04 -0.16
N ALA A 162 -1.45 -13.31 -0.04
CA ALA A 162 -1.94 -14.33 -0.98
C ALA A 162 -3.34 -14.88 -0.61
N HIS A 163 -3.88 -14.48 0.55
CA HIS A 163 -5.07 -15.10 1.13
C HIS A 163 -6.13 -14.06 1.46
N SER A 164 -7.20 -14.03 0.67
CA SER A 164 -8.42 -13.27 0.98
C SER A 164 -9.52 -14.18 1.55
N ASN A 165 -9.62 -15.43 1.06
CA ASN A 165 -10.49 -16.45 1.60
C ASN A 165 -9.66 -17.46 2.41
N LEU A 166 -10.04 -17.69 3.67
CA LEU A 166 -9.30 -18.52 4.62
C LEU A 166 -9.92 -19.90 4.82
N GLU A 167 -11.05 -20.23 4.19
CA GLU A 167 -11.75 -21.50 4.33
C GLU A 167 -10.91 -22.72 3.93
N SER A 168 -9.98 -22.54 2.98
CA SER A 168 -9.06 -23.61 2.55
C SER A 168 -8.09 -24.08 3.63
N PHE A 169 -7.99 -23.34 4.73
CA PHE A 169 -7.15 -23.70 5.87
C PHE A 169 -7.91 -24.41 7.01
N ARG A 170 -9.23 -24.57 6.91
CA ARG A 170 -10.03 -25.29 7.92
C ARG A 170 -9.46 -26.67 8.20
N GLY A 171 -9.22 -26.98 9.47
CA GLY A 171 -8.65 -28.25 9.92
C GLY A 171 -7.17 -28.45 9.64
N ARG A 172 -6.46 -27.43 9.08
CA ARG A 172 -5.02 -27.51 8.82
C ARG A 172 -4.21 -26.87 9.95
N ASP A 173 -3.00 -27.39 10.15
CA ASP A 173 -2.00 -26.80 11.05
C ASP A 173 -1.24 -25.68 10.31
N VAL A 174 -1.38 -24.45 10.75
CA VAL A 174 -0.82 -23.28 10.08
C VAL A 174 0.12 -22.48 10.99
N ALA A 175 1.36 -22.29 10.55
CA ALA A 175 2.25 -21.33 11.17
C ALA A 175 2.08 -19.93 10.56
N ILE A 176 1.98 -18.92 11.40
CA ILE A 176 2.11 -17.52 10.98
C ILE A 176 3.44 -16.98 11.47
N VAL A 177 4.30 -16.60 10.52
CA VAL A 177 5.60 -16.03 10.83
C VAL A 177 5.52 -14.51 10.83
N GLY A 178 5.62 -13.91 12.01
CA GLY A 178 5.57 -12.47 12.22
C GLY A 178 4.69 -12.07 13.41
N ALA A 179 4.85 -10.85 13.90
CA ALA A 179 4.07 -10.27 15.01
C ALA A 179 3.52 -8.88 14.67
N GLY A 180 3.33 -8.60 13.39
CA GLY A 180 2.74 -7.36 12.90
C GLY A 180 1.22 -7.43 12.82
N ALA A 181 0.59 -6.33 12.35
CA ALA A 181 -0.86 -6.27 12.16
C ALA A 181 -1.37 -7.43 11.30
N SER A 182 -0.82 -7.62 10.10
CA SER A 182 -1.24 -8.71 9.20
C SER A 182 -1.08 -10.11 9.81
N ALA A 183 -0.08 -10.30 10.69
CA ALA A 183 0.12 -11.58 11.37
C ALA A 183 -1.02 -11.87 12.34
N LEU A 184 -1.36 -10.88 13.18
CA LEU A 184 -2.36 -11.07 14.23
C LEU A 184 -3.79 -11.05 13.67
N ASP A 185 -4.06 -10.22 12.64
CA ASP A 185 -5.34 -10.24 11.93
C ASP A 185 -5.58 -11.61 11.30
N LEU A 186 -4.58 -12.17 10.60
CA LEU A 186 -4.67 -13.52 10.02
C LEU A 186 -4.78 -14.61 11.09
N ALA A 187 -4.04 -14.48 12.19
CA ALA A 187 -4.09 -15.47 13.27
C ALA A 187 -5.50 -15.61 13.85
N ALA A 188 -6.16 -14.48 14.14
CA ALA A 188 -7.53 -14.49 14.62
C ALA A 188 -8.50 -15.08 13.60
N LEU A 189 -8.44 -14.57 12.36
CA LEU A 189 -9.36 -14.96 11.29
C LEU A 189 -9.20 -16.43 10.88
N LEU A 190 -8.00 -16.97 10.83
CA LEU A 190 -7.75 -18.38 10.56
C LEU A 190 -8.23 -19.28 11.70
N HIS A 191 -8.00 -18.88 12.94
CA HIS A 191 -8.52 -19.60 14.10
C HIS A 191 -10.05 -19.66 14.07
N GLU A 192 -10.70 -18.53 13.82
CA GLU A 192 -12.16 -18.44 13.69
C GLU A 192 -12.71 -19.23 12.49
N ALA A 193 -11.91 -19.38 11.41
CA ALA A 193 -12.24 -20.24 10.27
C ALA A 193 -12.04 -21.74 10.56
N GLY A 194 -11.51 -22.10 11.74
CA GLY A 194 -11.31 -23.49 12.18
C GLY A 194 -9.97 -24.10 11.77
N ALA A 195 -8.95 -23.28 11.54
CA ALA A 195 -7.57 -23.77 11.43
C ALA A 195 -6.91 -23.89 12.80
N SER A 196 -5.96 -24.83 12.94
CA SER A 196 -5.04 -24.91 14.07
C SER A 196 -3.88 -23.96 13.81
N VAL A 197 -3.88 -22.80 14.48
CA VAL A 197 -2.96 -21.69 14.17
C VAL A 197 -1.96 -21.48 15.29
N GLN A 198 -0.69 -21.27 14.93
CA GLN A 198 0.36 -20.84 15.85
C GLN A 198 1.12 -19.65 15.26
N VAL A 199 1.42 -18.67 16.10
CA VAL A 199 2.22 -17.49 15.70
C VAL A 199 3.66 -17.67 16.17
N ILE A 200 4.61 -17.53 15.26
CA ILE A 200 6.05 -17.60 15.54
C ILE A 200 6.69 -16.25 15.21
N ALA A 201 7.33 -15.63 16.19
CA ALA A 201 7.86 -14.30 16.02
C ALA A 201 9.19 -14.07 16.75
N ARG A 202 10.10 -13.36 16.07
CA ARG A 202 11.39 -12.95 16.62
C ARG A 202 11.25 -11.94 17.79
N ARG A 203 10.17 -11.15 17.79
CA ARG A 203 9.92 -10.21 18.90
C ARG A 203 9.53 -10.99 20.15
N SER A 204 10.10 -10.58 21.29
CA SER A 204 9.75 -11.13 22.61
C SER A 204 8.44 -10.63 23.17
N VAL A 205 7.89 -9.53 22.63
CA VAL A 205 6.63 -8.93 23.11
C VAL A 205 5.80 -8.41 21.93
N ILE A 206 4.51 -8.67 21.96
CA ILE A 206 3.52 -8.07 21.07
C ILE A 206 2.92 -6.85 21.76
N ARG A 207 3.03 -5.69 21.10
CA ARG A 207 2.41 -4.44 21.56
C ARG A 207 1.22 -4.12 20.67
N PHE A 208 0.03 -4.22 21.21
CA PHE A 208 -1.19 -3.77 20.56
C PHE A 208 -1.29 -2.24 20.67
N HIS A 209 -1.97 -1.62 19.71
CA HIS A 209 -2.41 -0.23 19.89
C HIS A 209 -3.46 -0.17 21.01
N ASP A 210 -3.44 0.89 21.80
CA ASP A 210 -4.49 1.12 22.78
C ASP A 210 -5.78 1.58 22.08
N PRO A 211 -6.95 1.24 22.63
CA PRO A 211 -8.20 1.81 22.15
C PRO A 211 -8.18 3.33 22.31
N PRO A 212 -8.76 4.07 21.34
CA PRO A 212 -8.85 5.52 21.44
C PRO A 212 -9.57 5.94 22.72
N GLN A 213 -8.92 6.80 23.51
CA GLN A 213 -9.47 7.34 24.75
C GLN A 213 -10.12 8.72 24.51
N PRO A 214 -11.16 9.10 25.29
CA PRO A 214 -11.65 10.47 25.33
C PRO A 214 -10.50 11.45 25.61
N ARG A 215 -10.41 12.52 24.86
CA ARG A 215 -9.29 13.46 24.91
C ARG A 215 -9.74 14.80 25.50
N SER A 216 -9.01 15.28 26.48
CA SER A 216 -9.19 16.61 27.02
C SER A 216 -8.89 17.72 25.99
N VAL A 217 -9.31 18.94 26.23
CA VAL A 217 -8.98 20.10 25.38
C VAL A 217 -7.46 20.29 25.33
N ALA A 218 -6.78 20.16 26.46
CA ALA A 218 -5.32 20.22 26.53
C ALA A 218 -4.64 19.16 25.68
N ASP A 219 -5.12 17.89 25.71
CA ASP A 219 -4.59 16.83 24.85
C ASP A 219 -4.77 17.15 23.38
N ARG A 220 -5.86 17.76 22.97
CA ARG A 220 -6.09 18.14 21.57
C ARG A 220 -5.11 19.20 21.08
N ILE A 221 -4.71 20.12 21.96
CA ILE A 221 -3.74 21.19 21.66
C ILE A 221 -2.31 20.64 21.66
N PHE A 222 -1.91 19.91 22.70
CA PHE A 222 -0.52 19.46 22.87
C PHE A 222 -0.18 18.19 22.07
N ARG A 223 -1.18 17.37 21.76
CA ARG A 223 -1.05 16.15 20.97
C ARG A 223 -2.10 16.10 19.85
N PRO A 224 -2.03 17.01 18.84
CA PRO A 224 -3.05 17.09 17.80
C PRO A 224 -3.26 15.76 17.11
N THR A 225 -4.53 15.45 16.76
CA THR A 225 -4.92 14.23 16.07
C THR A 225 -4.63 14.37 14.57
N THR A 226 -4.18 13.29 13.95
CA THR A 226 -3.95 13.21 12.50
C THR A 226 -4.44 11.89 11.95
N GLY A 227 -4.53 11.78 10.64
CA GLY A 227 -4.88 10.52 9.96
C GLY A 227 -3.93 9.35 10.21
N ILE A 228 -2.77 9.60 10.82
CA ILE A 228 -1.77 8.58 11.16
C ILE A 228 -1.53 8.46 12.68
N GLY A 229 -2.34 9.15 13.49
CA GLY A 229 -2.29 9.07 14.94
C GLY A 229 -2.06 10.44 15.62
N PRO A 230 -2.13 10.51 16.95
CA PRO A 230 -1.95 11.75 17.73
C PRO A 230 -0.48 12.06 18.01
N GLY A 231 -0.17 13.34 18.13
CA GLY A 231 1.13 13.83 18.59
C GLY A 231 1.81 14.78 17.60
N LYS A 232 2.66 15.69 18.13
CA LYS A 232 3.32 16.75 17.35
C LYS A 232 4.16 16.22 16.18
N GLN A 233 4.87 15.13 16.39
CA GLN A 233 5.70 14.50 15.35
C GLN A 233 4.84 13.93 14.21
N LEU A 234 3.75 13.21 14.53
CA LEU A 234 2.82 12.67 13.54
C LEU A 234 2.05 13.78 12.85
N TYR A 235 1.74 14.86 13.58
CA TYR A 235 1.14 16.06 13.00
C TYR A 235 2.04 16.68 11.93
N PHE A 236 3.33 16.82 12.20
CA PHE A 236 4.30 17.29 11.22
C PHE A 236 4.33 16.38 9.98
N TYR A 237 4.42 15.05 10.16
CA TYR A 237 4.46 14.12 9.04
C TYR A 237 3.16 14.11 8.22
N ALA A 238 2.01 14.33 8.84
CA ALA A 238 0.72 14.32 8.16
C ALA A 238 0.43 15.62 7.41
N ASN A 239 0.83 16.78 7.96
CA ASN A 239 0.43 18.08 7.44
C ASN A 239 1.53 18.79 6.63
N ALA A 240 2.80 18.42 6.85
CA ALA A 240 3.94 19.00 6.15
C ALA A 240 4.88 17.93 5.54
N PRO A 241 4.35 16.90 4.82
CA PRO A 241 5.20 15.84 4.25
C PRO A 241 6.20 16.38 3.23
N TRP A 242 5.93 17.53 2.62
CA TRP A 242 6.85 18.22 1.71
C TRP A 242 8.12 18.71 2.40
N LEU A 243 8.10 18.99 3.72
CA LEU A 243 9.31 19.33 4.50
C LEU A 243 10.14 18.10 4.87
N PHE A 244 9.52 16.90 4.93
CA PHE A 244 10.22 15.68 5.31
C PHE A 244 11.43 15.38 4.41
N ARG A 245 11.35 15.70 3.13
CA ARG A 245 12.43 15.51 2.15
C ARG A 245 13.72 16.28 2.45
N TRP A 246 13.62 17.39 3.21
CA TRP A 246 14.77 18.22 3.58
C TRP A 246 15.56 17.68 4.78
N LEU A 247 15.01 16.68 5.47
CA LEU A 247 15.75 15.97 6.50
C LEU A 247 16.91 15.17 5.85
N PRO A 248 18.06 15.05 6.55
CA PRO A 248 19.15 14.18 6.10
C PRO A 248 18.65 12.77 5.81
N GLU A 249 19.19 12.12 4.77
CA GLU A 249 18.74 10.81 4.31
C GLU A 249 18.72 9.77 5.44
N ARG A 250 19.77 9.68 6.24
CA ARG A 250 19.85 8.77 7.39
C ARG A 250 18.68 8.97 8.37
N VAL A 251 18.31 10.23 8.62
CA VAL A 251 17.18 10.57 9.52
C VAL A 251 15.87 10.14 8.87
N ARG A 252 15.66 10.42 7.58
CA ARG A 252 14.44 10.02 6.86
C ARG A 252 14.23 8.52 6.91
N LEU A 253 15.26 7.74 6.59
CA LEU A 253 15.20 6.28 6.60
C LEU A 253 14.91 5.72 7.99
N ASP A 254 15.59 6.24 9.03
CA ASP A 254 15.33 5.85 10.41
C ASP A 254 13.88 6.14 10.83
N ARG A 255 13.38 7.34 10.49
CA ARG A 255 11.99 7.72 10.80
C ARG A 255 10.96 6.89 10.06
N VAL A 256 11.15 6.61 8.77
CA VAL A 256 10.24 5.74 8.01
C VAL A 256 10.22 4.31 8.58
N ARG A 257 11.36 3.78 9.00
CA ARG A 257 11.45 2.44 9.59
C ARG A 257 10.82 2.34 10.97
N LYS A 258 11.02 3.34 11.83
CA LYS A 258 10.60 3.31 13.25
C LYS A 258 9.21 3.89 13.51
N THR A 259 8.74 4.83 12.68
CA THR A 259 7.44 5.48 12.92
C THR A 259 6.30 4.56 12.52
N LEU A 260 5.33 4.39 13.41
CA LEU A 260 4.12 3.60 13.19
C LEU A 260 4.46 2.20 12.66
N GLY A 261 5.25 1.47 13.43
CA GLY A 261 5.55 0.06 13.17
C GLY A 261 4.27 -0.77 12.99
N PRO A 262 4.40 -2.00 12.51
CA PRO A 262 3.24 -2.84 12.19
C PRO A 262 2.57 -3.43 13.45
N ALA A 263 2.28 -2.59 14.46
CA ALA A 263 1.56 -3.03 15.66
C ALA A 263 0.10 -3.38 15.31
N PRO A 264 -0.46 -4.49 15.83
CA PRO A 264 -1.86 -4.86 15.65
C PRO A 264 -2.82 -3.86 16.30
N GLY A 265 -4.04 -3.78 15.80
CA GLY A 265 -5.10 -2.97 16.37
C GLY A 265 -5.55 -3.50 17.74
N TRP A 266 -6.10 -2.62 18.59
CA TRP A 266 -6.65 -2.99 19.90
C TRP A 266 -7.79 -4.02 19.77
N PHE A 267 -8.61 -3.89 18.75
CA PHE A 267 -9.79 -4.70 18.49
C PHE A 267 -9.49 -6.17 18.15
N ILE A 268 -8.23 -6.49 17.80
CA ILE A 268 -7.82 -7.87 17.51
C ILE A 268 -7.26 -8.57 18.75
N ARG A 269 -6.98 -7.84 19.83
CA ARG A 269 -6.28 -8.34 21.01
C ARG A 269 -6.95 -9.56 21.62
N ASP A 270 -8.22 -9.45 21.97
CA ASP A 270 -8.96 -10.48 22.68
C ASP A 270 -9.33 -11.67 21.75
N ARG A 271 -9.28 -11.49 20.44
CA ARG A 271 -9.46 -12.56 19.45
C ARG A 271 -8.21 -13.42 19.33
N VAL A 272 -7.04 -12.92 19.72
CA VAL A 272 -5.75 -13.63 19.65
C VAL A 272 -5.30 -14.13 21.01
N LEU A 273 -5.29 -13.27 22.03
CA LEU A 273 -4.79 -13.64 23.36
C LEU A 273 -5.71 -14.68 24.02
N GLY A 274 -5.11 -15.80 24.44
CA GLY A 274 -5.85 -16.94 25.01
C GLY A 274 -6.45 -17.89 23.97
N ASN A 275 -6.52 -17.51 22.68
CA ASN A 275 -7.10 -18.35 21.62
C ASN A 275 -6.04 -18.93 20.68
N VAL A 276 -4.95 -18.19 20.43
CA VAL A 276 -3.88 -18.60 19.52
C VAL A 276 -2.56 -18.72 20.25
N PRO A 277 -1.85 -19.86 20.19
CA PRO A 277 -0.51 -20.03 20.74
C PRO A 277 0.48 -19.03 20.12
N LEU A 278 1.21 -18.31 20.99
CA LEU A 278 2.19 -17.29 20.60
C LEU A 278 3.59 -17.73 21.03
N HIS A 279 4.44 -18.06 20.07
CA HIS A 279 5.84 -18.43 20.25
C HIS A 279 6.71 -17.21 19.95
N LEU A 280 7.05 -16.45 20.99
CA LEU A 280 7.75 -15.18 20.89
C LEU A 280 9.24 -15.34 21.25
N GLY A 281 10.09 -14.41 20.76
CA GLY A 281 11.54 -14.46 20.99
C GLY A 281 12.23 -15.57 20.20
N LEU A 282 11.62 -16.04 19.11
CA LEU A 282 12.13 -17.13 18.28
C LEU A 282 12.51 -16.62 16.88
N ASP A 283 13.76 -16.77 16.50
CA ASP A 283 14.20 -16.51 15.11
C ASP A 283 14.18 -17.82 14.29
N ILE A 284 13.96 -17.72 12.99
CA ILE A 284 13.95 -18.87 12.10
C ILE A 284 15.39 -19.23 11.71
N ALA A 285 15.84 -20.40 12.13
CA ALA A 285 17.14 -20.94 11.79
C ALA A 285 17.11 -21.64 10.41
N ALA A 286 16.12 -22.49 10.18
CA ALA A 286 15.95 -23.23 8.93
C ALA A 286 14.48 -23.60 8.71
N ALA A 287 14.17 -23.93 7.45
CA ALA A 287 12.88 -24.54 7.10
C ALA A 287 13.10 -25.58 5.99
N HIS A 288 12.47 -26.75 6.12
CA HIS A 288 12.56 -27.83 5.14
C HIS A 288 11.25 -28.61 5.09
N ILE A 289 11.13 -29.48 4.12
CA ILE A 289 9.97 -30.37 3.95
C ILE A 289 10.39 -31.78 4.31
N GLN A 290 9.64 -32.40 5.21
CA GLN A 290 9.82 -33.80 5.58
C GLN A 290 8.46 -34.44 5.76
N ASN A 291 8.27 -35.66 5.23
CA ASN A 291 7.02 -36.44 5.31
C ASN A 291 5.76 -35.67 4.86
N GLY A 292 5.90 -34.78 3.85
CA GLY A 292 4.78 -33.99 3.34
C GLY A 292 4.36 -32.82 4.21
N ARG A 293 5.12 -32.48 5.26
CA ARG A 293 4.88 -31.33 6.14
C ARG A 293 6.06 -30.34 6.12
N ALA A 294 5.78 -29.09 6.41
CA ALA A 294 6.79 -28.06 6.57
C ALA A 294 7.34 -28.09 7.99
N HIS A 295 8.63 -28.33 8.13
CA HIS A 295 9.37 -28.26 9.39
C HIS A 295 10.03 -26.91 9.53
N LEU A 296 9.79 -26.23 10.64
CA LEU A 296 10.34 -24.91 10.96
C LEU A 296 11.24 -25.04 12.18
N GLU A 297 12.54 -24.93 11.93
CA GLU A 297 13.54 -24.90 13.01
C GLU A 297 13.70 -23.46 13.49
N VAL A 298 13.57 -23.26 14.78
CA VAL A 298 13.69 -21.95 15.43
C VAL A 298 14.73 -21.98 16.52
N ILE A 299 15.32 -20.81 16.80
CA ILE A 299 16.31 -20.60 17.82
C ILE A 299 15.88 -19.43 18.72
N ASP A 300 16.01 -19.58 20.03
CA ASP A 300 15.79 -18.51 20.99
C ASP A 300 17.10 -17.73 21.26
N ASP A 301 16.99 -16.61 21.99
CA ASP A 301 18.14 -15.75 22.31
C ASP A 301 19.21 -16.45 23.17
N ALA A 302 18.86 -17.57 23.85
CA ALA A 302 19.79 -18.39 24.63
C ALA A 302 20.45 -19.50 23.81
N GLY A 303 20.11 -19.63 22.50
CA GLY A 303 20.63 -20.67 21.62
C GLY A 303 19.84 -22.00 21.68
N GLY A 304 18.76 -22.06 22.43
CA GLY A 304 17.87 -23.22 22.49
C GLY A 304 17.16 -23.42 21.15
N ARG A 305 17.17 -24.65 20.63
CA ARG A 305 16.54 -25.00 19.35
C ARG A 305 15.25 -25.77 19.57
N LYS A 306 14.24 -25.46 18.74
CA LYS A 306 12.97 -26.18 18.67
C LYS A 306 12.57 -26.37 17.22
N THR A 307 11.85 -27.46 16.94
CA THR A 307 11.27 -27.73 15.62
C THR A 307 9.75 -27.82 15.76
N PHE A 308 9.06 -27.16 14.85
CA PHE A 308 7.62 -27.19 14.70
C PHE A 308 7.26 -27.78 13.34
N GLU A 309 6.11 -28.46 13.26
CA GLU A 309 5.60 -29.06 12.03
C GLU A 309 4.25 -28.45 11.67
N PHE A 310 4.07 -28.11 10.38
CA PHE A 310 2.86 -27.48 9.89
C PHE A 310 2.49 -28.00 8.50
N ASP A 311 1.20 -27.91 8.17
CA ASP A 311 0.74 -28.16 6.81
C ASP A 311 1.06 -26.97 5.89
N HIS A 312 1.13 -25.75 6.47
CA HIS A 312 1.43 -24.54 5.72
C HIS A 312 2.04 -23.43 6.60
N ILE A 313 2.93 -22.66 6.02
CA ILE A 313 3.56 -21.50 6.68
C ILE A 313 3.11 -20.23 5.96
N ILE A 314 2.51 -19.29 6.66
CA ILE A 314 2.19 -17.96 6.13
C ILE A 314 3.22 -16.95 6.63
N ALA A 315 4.02 -16.43 5.71
CA ALA A 315 4.97 -15.37 5.98
C ALA A 315 4.23 -14.02 6.08
N ALA A 316 3.90 -13.59 7.31
CA ALA A 316 3.36 -12.27 7.59
C ALA A 316 4.50 -11.29 7.96
N THR A 317 5.55 -11.33 7.17
CA THR A 317 6.83 -10.64 7.39
C THR A 317 6.90 -9.26 6.75
N GLY A 318 5.76 -8.79 6.24
CA GLY A 318 5.55 -7.44 5.74
C GLY A 318 6.07 -7.21 4.33
N TYR A 319 6.33 -5.95 4.02
CA TYR A 319 6.65 -5.50 2.67
C TYR A 319 7.97 -4.71 2.68
N ARG A 320 8.80 -4.94 1.66
CA ARG A 320 10.05 -4.18 1.44
C ARG A 320 10.01 -3.57 0.05
N VAL A 321 9.96 -2.25 -0.01
CA VAL A 321 10.00 -1.55 -1.28
C VAL A 321 11.34 -1.80 -1.95
N ASP A 322 11.27 -2.34 -3.15
CA ASP A 322 12.40 -2.61 -4.02
C ASP A 322 11.98 -2.35 -5.47
N LEU A 323 12.58 -1.33 -6.07
CA LEU A 323 12.31 -0.92 -7.45
C LEU A 323 12.50 -2.07 -8.44
N GLN A 324 13.46 -2.97 -8.18
CA GLN A 324 13.75 -4.11 -9.08
C GLN A 324 12.60 -5.11 -9.16
N ARG A 325 11.70 -5.12 -8.20
CA ARG A 325 10.51 -5.99 -8.17
C ARG A 325 9.36 -5.51 -9.06
N LEU A 326 9.43 -4.28 -9.59
CA LEU A 326 8.46 -3.75 -10.55
C LEU A 326 8.80 -4.24 -11.96
N GLY A 327 8.58 -5.53 -12.24
CA GLY A 327 8.97 -6.20 -13.48
C GLY A 327 8.32 -5.64 -14.75
N PHE A 328 7.19 -4.91 -14.63
CA PHE A 328 6.56 -4.22 -15.75
C PHE A 328 7.33 -2.96 -16.21
N LEU A 329 8.21 -2.41 -15.39
CA LEU A 329 9.15 -1.37 -15.82
C LEU A 329 10.34 -2.03 -16.51
N ASP A 330 10.71 -1.55 -17.68
CA ASP A 330 11.86 -2.07 -18.42
C ASP A 330 13.15 -2.05 -17.58
N ARG A 331 14.01 -3.05 -17.79
CA ARG A 331 15.23 -3.24 -17.01
C ARG A 331 16.20 -2.06 -17.16
N GLU A 332 16.40 -1.57 -18.38
CA GLU A 332 17.28 -0.44 -18.65
C GLU A 332 16.75 0.83 -17.97
N MET A 333 15.45 1.09 -18.09
CA MET A 333 14.80 2.21 -17.43
C MET A 333 14.92 2.12 -15.89
N ARG A 334 14.71 0.93 -15.29
CA ARG A 334 14.92 0.74 -13.83
C ARG A 334 16.35 1.05 -13.42
N GLY A 335 17.34 0.71 -14.25
CA GLY A 335 18.76 1.02 -14.01
C GLY A 335 19.08 2.51 -14.00
N LYS A 336 18.30 3.35 -14.71
CA LYS A 336 18.43 4.81 -14.76
C LYS A 336 17.78 5.54 -13.57
N ILE A 337 16.92 4.86 -12.81
CA ILE A 337 16.23 5.46 -11.67
C ILE A 337 17.18 5.47 -10.46
N ARG A 338 17.49 6.68 -9.96
CA ARG A 338 18.22 6.82 -8.69
C ARG A 338 17.37 6.31 -7.53
N VAL A 339 17.98 5.59 -6.62
CA VAL A 339 17.31 4.98 -5.46
C VAL A 339 17.91 5.45 -4.14
N THR A 340 17.06 5.45 -3.11
CA THR A 340 17.43 5.60 -1.70
C THR A 340 16.85 4.39 -0.97
N ASP A 341 17.71 3.53 -0.44
CA ASP A 341 17.31 2.28 0.23
C ASP A 341 16.32 1.46 -0.64
N GLN A 342 16.71 1.16 -1.89
CA GLN A 342 15.95 0.42 -2.92
C GLN A 342 14.64 1.10 -3.39
N SER A 343 14.21 2.19 -2.76
CA SER A 343 13.07 2.99 -3.18
C SER A 343 13.50 4.09 -4.15
N PRO A 344 12.66 4.51 -5.10
CA PRO A 344 13.00 5.61 -5.99
C PRO A 344 13.25 6.91 -5.21
N ALA A 345 14.33 7.60 -5.52
CA ALA A 345 14.62 8.95 -5.03
C ALA A 345 13.77 9.95 -5.83
N LEU A 346 12.90 10.71 -5.15
CA LEU A 346 11.90 11.52 -5.81
C LEU A 346 12.13 13.02 -5.65
N SER A 347 11.71 13.78 -6.65
CA SER A 347 11.60 15.25 -6.61
C SER A 347 10.49 15.68 -5.63
N SER A 348 10.34 17.00 -5.44
CA SER A 348 9.24 17.57 -4.64
C SER A 348 7.85 17.24 -5.21
N ASN A 349 7.75 16.82 -6.46
CA ASN A 349 6.50 16.51 -7.15
C ASN A 349 6.37 15.02 -7.53
N PHE A 350 7.01 14.13 -6.75
CA PHE A 350 6.95 12.67 -6.93
C PHE A 350 7.64 12.12 -8.19
N GLU A 351 8.34 12.95 -8.95
CA GLU A 351 9.06 12.55 -10.16
C GLU A 351 10.39 11.87 -9.79
N SER A 352 10.71 10.79 -10.47
CA SER A 352 12.00 10.09 -10.35
C SER A 352 13.12 10.82 -11.10
N SER A 353 14.31 10.21 -11.17
CA SER A 353 15.39 10.71 -12.04
C SER A 353 15.14 10.46 -13.53
N VAL A 354 14.14 9.65 -13.89
CA VAL A 354 13.65 9.50 -15.25
C VAL A 354 12.50 10.49 -15.45
N SER A 355 12.70 11.47 -16.32
CA SER A 355 11.72 12.54 -16.55
C SER A 355 10.38 11.97 -17.02
N GLY A 356 9.28 12.47 -16.44
CA GLY A 356 7.92 12.02 -16.72
C GLY A 356 7.51 10.74 -15.98
N LEU A 357 8.39 10.12 -15.18
CA LEU A 357 8.07 8.91 -14.42
C LEU A 357 7.92 9.24 -12.92
N TYR A 358 6.72 9.07 -12.40
CA TYR A 358 6.31 9.43 -11.03
C TYR A 358 5.99 8.18 -10.21
N PHE A 359 6.34 8.20 -8.92
CA PHE A 359 6.02 7.13 -7.98
C PHE A 359 5.26 7.69 -6.78
N VAL A 360 4.18 7.01 -6.39
CA VAL A 360 3.32 7.42 -5.28
C VAL A 360 3.06 6.29 -4.29
N GLY A 361 2.40 6.60 -3.18
CA GLY A 361 2.14 5.65 -2.12
C GLY A 361 3.42 5.21 -1.42
N VAL A 362 3.52 3.93 -1.05
CA VAL A 362 4.62 3.40 -0.25
C VAL A 362 6.00 3.64 -0.86
N SER A 363 6.11 3.66 -2.19
CA SER A 363 7.36 3.95 -2.92
C SER A 363 7.87 5.37 -2.69
N ALA A 364 7.01 6.29 -2.27
CA ALA A 364 7.36 7.68 -1.97
C ALA A 364 7.69 7.92 -0.47
N ALA A 365 7.61 6.88 0.39
CA ALA A 365 7.75 7.05 1.83
C ALA A 365 9.14 7.56 2.24
N ASN A 366 10.23 7.12 1.60
CA ASN A 366 11.58 7.58 1.89
C ASN A 366 11.82 9.05 1.53
N THR A 367 10.94 9.65 0.70
CA THR A 367 11.02 11.07 0.34
C THR A 367 10.04 11.92 1.14
N PHE A 368 8.78 11.47 1.34
CA PHE A 368 7.71 12.29 1.93
C PHE A 368 7.26 11.81 3.31
N GLY A 369 7.91 10.79 3.86
CA GLY A 369 7.68 10.31 5.21
C GLY A 369 6.61 9.24 5.36
N PRO A 370 6.35 8.83 6.61
CA PRO A 370 5.48 7.70 6.95
C PRO A 370 4.03 7.82 6.44
N LEU A 371 3.54 9.05 6.22
CA LEU A 371 2.19 9.31 5.69
C LEU A 371 1.93 8.55 4.38
N MET A 372 2.94 8.39 3.53
CA MET A 372 2.82 7.73 2.23
C MET A 372 2.50 6.22 2.32
N ARG A 373 2.56 5.64 3.51
CA ARG A 373 2.21 4.24 3.76
C ARG A 373 0.72 4.02 4.07
N PHE A 374 -0.06 5.10 4.18
CA PHE A 374 -1.46 5.09 4.58
C PHE A 374 -2.37 5.64 3.49
N ALA A 375 -3.63 5.21 3.47
CA ALA A 375 -4.62 5.67 2.48
C ALA A 375 -4.82 7.20 2.55
N CYS A 376 -4.83 7.79 3.75
CA CYS A 376 -4.96 9.24 3.94
C CYS A 376 -3.85 10.06 3.28
N GLY A 377 -2.69 9.46 2.99
CA GLY A 377 -1.61 10.10 2.23
C GLY A 377 -2.00 10.40 0.77
N ALA A 378 -3.01 9.73 0.24
CA ALA A 378 -3.52 9.98 -1.10
C ALA A 378 -3.99 11.43 -1.30
N ARG A 379 -4.57 12.06 -0.26
CA ARG A 379 -5.03 13.47 -0.31
C ARG A 379 -3.89 14.44 -0.64
N PHE A 380 -2.78 14.35 0.12
CA PHE A 380 -1.61 15.19 -0.15
C PHE A 380 -1.04 14.92 -1.54
N THR A 381 -0.91 13.64 -1.89
CA THR A 381 -0.32 13.21 -3.16
C THR A 381 -1.17 13.67 -4.34
N ALA A 382 -2.48 13.41 -4.31
CA ALA A 382 -3.39 13.75 -5.40
C ALA A 382 -3.41 15.26 -5.68
N ARG A 383 -3.56 16.09 -4.64
CA ARG A 383 -3.57 17.54 -4.77
C ARG A 383 -2.27 18.11 -5.33
N ARG A 384 -1.14 17.60 -4.83
CA ARG A 384 0.18 18.10 -5.25
C ARG A 384 0.54 17.64 -6.66
N LEU A 385 0.40 16.35 -6.93
CA LEU A 385 0.79 15.77 -8.21
C LEU A 385 -0.12 16.24 -9.34
N SER A 386 -1.43 16.29 -9.14
CA SER A 386 -2.36 16.78 -10.17
C SER A 386 -2.10 18.24 -10.54
N LYS A 387 -1.84 19.10 -9.54
CA LYS A 387 -1.44 20.49 -9.77
C LYS A 387 -0.15 20.60 -10.60
N HIS A 388 0.84 19.75 -10.30
CA HIS A 388 2.09 19.70 -11.06
C HIS A 388 1.86 19.21 -12.49
N LEU A 389 1.10 18.14 -12.68
CA LEU A 389 0.81 17.56 -14.00
C LEU A 389 -0.09 18.47 -14.85
N ALA A 390 -0.92 19.29 -14.22
CA ALA A 390 -1.71 20.31 -14.91
C ALA A 390 -0.84 21.40 -15.56
N GLY A 391 0.35 21.69 -15.03
CA GLY A 391 1.26 22.72 -15.52
C GLY A 391 0.69 24.14 -15.49
N PRO A 392 1.46 25.17 -15.81
CA PRO A 392 0.94 26.49 -16.18
C PRO A 392 0.08 26.39 -17.45
N ALA A 393 -0.97 27.18 -17.55
CA ALA A 393 -1.85 27.20 -18.72
C ALA A 393 -1.11 27.54 -20.06
N LEU A 394 0.00 28.26 -19.97
CA LEU A 394 0.87 28.59 -21.11
C LEU A 394 1.55 27.36 -21.73
N ASP A 395 2.03 26.42 -20.92
CA ASP A 395 2.69 25.21 -21.43
C ASP A 395 1.71 24.31 -22.18
N ARG A 396 0.43 24.32 -21.78
CA ARG A 396 -0.64 23.59 -22.49
C ARG A 396 -0.93 24.16 -23.88
N LEU A 397 -0.90 25.48 -24.04
CA LEU A 397 -1.11 26.14 -25.32
C LEU A 397 0.07 25.90 -26.29
N VAL A 398 1.31 25.98 -25.79
CA VAL A 398 2.53 25.72 -26.59
C VAL A 398 2.58 24.24 -27.04
N LEU A 399 2.17 23.32 -26.20
CA LEU A 399 2.14 21.88 -26.52
C LEU A 399 1.06 21.57 -27.57
N ARG A 400 -0.15 22.14 -27.45
CA ARG A 400 -1.22 22.02 -28.48
C ARG A 400 -0.81 22.63 -29.82
N GLY A 401 -0.11 23.74 -29.81
CA GLY A 401 0.44 24.34 -31.02
C GLY A 401 1.47 23.45 -31.73
N LYS A 402 2.34 22.76 -30.98
CA LYS A 402 3.32 21.81 -31.54
C LYS A 402 2.66 20.53 -32.09
N GLU A 403 1.61 20.04 -31.46
CA GLU A 403 0.85 18.87 -31.96
C GLU A 403 0.10 19.19 -33.26
N ALA A 404 -0.51 20.36 -33.35
CA ALA A 404 -1.17 20.80 -34.55
C ALA A 404 -0.17 20.95 -35.72
N SER A 405 1.05 21.42 -35.44
CA SER A 405 2.11 21.53 -36.42
C SER A 405 2.66 20.19 -36.89
N LEU A 406 2.80 19.20 -35.97
CA LEU A 406 3.23 17.83 -36.31
C LEU A 406 2.17 17.09 -37.13
N GLN A 407 0.88 17.20 -36.75
CA GLN A 407 -0.22 16.59 -37.52
C GLN A 407 -0.39 17.24 -38.91
N ALA A 408 -0.01 18.50 -39.09
CA ALA A 408 0.02 19.16 -40.39
C ALA A 408 1.17 18.66 -41.28
N LEU A 409 2.31 18.31 -40.69
CA LEU A 409 3.47 17.73 -41.38
C LEU A 409 3.29 16.25 -41.76
N GLU A 410 2.50 15.48 -40.99
CA GLU A 410 2.17 14.09 -41.35
C GLU A 410 1.12 13.93 -42.46
N LYS A 411 0.50 15.06 -42.89
CA LYS A 411 -0.50 15.10 -43.98
C LYS A 411 0.06 15.63 -45.31
N ILE A 412 1.34 15.97 -45.35
CA ILE A 412 2.09 16.32 -46.55
C ILE A 412 3.02 15.19 -46.95
#